data_1044d5658267f69e3ea0e4e8da13729f
#
_entry.id   1044d5658267f69e3ea0e4e8da13729f
#
_cell.length_a   1.000
_cell.length_b   1.000
_cell.length_c   1.000
_cell.angle_alpha   90.00
_cell.angle_beta   90.00
_cell.angle_gamma   90.00
#
_symmetry.space_group_name_H-M   'P 1'
#
loop_
_entity.id
_entity.type
_entity.pdbx_description
1 polymer ?
#
loop_
_entity_poly.entity_id
_entity_poly.type
_entity_poly.pdbx_seq_one_letter_code
_entity_poly.pdbx_strand_id
1 'polypeptide(L)'
;RIFHTARKTHNDGVFDVYTPDIRAARSSHLITGLPDGYGRGRIIGDYRRVALYGVDTLIEEKKEELEILNVDDFTEKVIREREEISEQIKALNQLKVMAQKYGYDISRPAGNAKEAIQWLYFGYLGAVKDQNGAAMSIGRTSTFLDIYIERDMKNGTLTEEQAQELMDHFVMKLRLVRFLRTPEYNELFSGDPVWVTESIGGMGIDGRTLVTKNSFRLLHSLENLGPAPEPNLTVLWSTRLPEGFKRYTANLSIKTSSIQYENDDVMRATLGDDYGIACCVSPMKIGKQMQFFGARANLAKTLLYAINGGRDEKSGKQVTPKFAPITSEYLDYDEVIEKFDQMMDYVAKIYIKALNAIHYMHDKYSYEAIEMALHDKDIIRTMACGI
;
A
#
# COMPACT_ATOMS: atom_id res chain seq x y z
N ARG A 1 -5.78 24.98 -18.77
CA ARG A 1 -6.27 26.00 -17.83
C ARG A 1 -7.38 25.46 -16.94
N ILE A 2 -8.35 24.71 -17.48
CA ILE A 2 -9.44 24.07 -16.71
C ILE A 2 -8.87 23.13 -15.62
N PHE A 3 -7.88 22.32 -15.97
CA PHE A 3 -7.25 21.40 -15.00
C PHE A 3 -6.56 22.10 -13.84
N HIS A 4 -6.01 23.28 -14.05
CA HIS A 4 -5.33 24.06 -13.00
C HIS A 4 -6.28 24.91 -12.15
N THR A 5 -7.49 25.18 -12.65
CA THR A 5 -8.45 26.04 -11.95
C THR A 5 -9.63 25.28 -11.37
N ALA A 6 -10.12 24.25 -12.06
CA ALA A 6 -11.28 23.46 -11.67
C ALA A 6 -10.90 22.06 -11.16
N ARG A 7 -9.79 21.51 -11.67
CA ARG A 7 -9.22 20.24 -11.17
C ARG A 7 -7.79 20.48 -10.72
N LYS A 8 -7.49 20.10 -9.49
CA LYS A 8 -6.13 20.08 -8.96
C LYS A 8 -5.62 18.67 -8.96
N THR A 9 -4.30 18.52 -9.12
CA THR A 9 -3.67 17.26 -8.74
C THR A 9 -3.78 17.07 -7.23
N HIS A 10 -3.68 15.85 -6.76
CA HIS A 10 -3.63 15.56 -5.33
C HIS A 10 -2.58 16.43 -4.62
N ASN A 11 -1.36 16.50 -5.14
CA ASN A 11 -0.28 17.28 -4.55
C ASN A 11 -0.60 18.78 -4.53
N ASP A 12 -1.09 19.34 -5.63
CA ASP A 12 -1.48 20.77 -5.67
C ASP A 12 -2.58 21.07 -4.63
N GLY A 13 -3.58 20.18 -4.51
CA GLY A 13 -4.63 20.31 -3.52
C GLY A 13 -4.09 20.32 -2.10
N VAL A 14 -3.20 19.39 -1.77
CA VAL A 14 -2.57 19.30 -0.44
C VAL A 14 -1.70 20.52 -0.16
N PHE A 15 -0.83 20.90 -1.10
CA PHE A 15 0.05 22.05 -0.89
C PHE A 15 -0.68 23.38 -0.76
N ASP A 16 -1.83 23.53 -1.41
CA ASP A 16 -2.63 24.76 -1.30
C ASP A 16 -3.25 24.95 0.10
N VAL A 17 -3.59 23.85 0.79
CA VAL A 17 -4.19 23.93 2.13
C VAL A 17 -3.16 23.90 3.27
N TYR A 18 -1.91 23.65 2.97
CA TYR A 18 -0.86 23.70 3.99
C TYR A 18 -0.66 25.10 4.53
N THR A 19 -0.85 25.26 5.81
CA THR A 19 -0.61 26.49 6.53
C THR A 19 0.90 26.75 6.70
N PRO A 20 1.32 27.99 6.98
CA PRO A 20 2.74 28.33 7.14
C PRO A 20 3.48 27.46 8.19
N ASP A 21 2.80 27.11 9.27
CA ASP A 21 3.33 26.25 10.33
C ASP A 21 3.58 24.81 9.83
N ILE A 22 2.64 24.22 9.08
CA ILE A 22 2.84 22.90 8.46
C ILE A 22 4.00 22.94 7.46
N ARG A 23 4.08 24.00 6.64
CA ARG A 23 5.18 24.19 5.68
C ARG A 23 6.53 24.31 6.38
N ALA A 24 6.59 25.06 7.49
CA ALA A 24 7.80 25.19 8.30
C ALA A 24 8.22 23.86 8.94
N ALA A 25 7.27 23.13 9.53
CA ALA A 25 7.53 21.81 10.10
C ALA A 25 8.05 20.82 9.06
N ARG A 26 7.48 20.84 7.83
CA ARG A 26 7.92 20.00 6.72
C ARG A 26 9.32 20.39 6.22
N SER A 27 9.57 21.66 5.95
CA SER A 27 10.86 22.13 5.41
C SER A 27 12.03 21.96 6.38
N SER A 28 11.75 21.94 7.68
CA SER A 28 12.74 21.67 8.72
C SER A 28 12.90 20.20 9.04
N HIS A 29 12.12 19.31 8.43
CA HIS A 29 12.05 17.89 8.76
C HIS A 29 11.62 17.57 10.19
N LEU A 30 10.91 18.49 10.85
CA LEU A 30 10.23 18.21 12.12
C LEU A 30 9.09 17.21 11.91
N ILE A 31 8.38 17.35 10.80
CA ILE A 31 7.43 16.36 10.30
C ILE A 31 7.88 15.94 8.89
N THR A 32 8.00 14.64 8.67
CA THR A 32 8.40 14.06 7.37
C THR A 32 7.34 13.11 6.85
N GLY A 33 7.41 12.75 5.57
CA GLY A 33 6.50 11.81 4.95
C GLY A 33 5.13 12.40 4.62
N LEU A 34 4.94 13.70 4.76
CA LEU A 34 3.76 14.39 4.25
C LEU A 34 3.74 14.33 2.71
N PRO A 35 2.60 14.35 2.07
CA PRO A 35 2.19 13.61 0.86
C PRO A 35 2.77 14.01 -0.46
N ASP A 36 3.89 14.58 -0.53
CA ASP A 36 4.53 14.99 -1.77
C ASP A 36 5.21 13.83 -2.54
N GLY A 37 5.46 12.71 -1.92
CA GLY A 37 6.01 11.54 -2.59
C GLY A 37 5.35 10.23 -2.18
N TYR A 38 4.79 10.19 -1.00
CA TYR A 38 4.15 9.00 -0.42
C TYR A 38 2.66 9.11 -0.22
N GLY A 39 2.13 10.28 -0.41
CA GLY A 39 0.90 10.64 0.22
C GLY A 39 -0.35 10.21 -0.49
N ARG A 40 -0.22 9.39 -1.50
CA ARG A 40 -1.39 8.75 -2.08
C ARG A 40 -1.85 7.62 -1.19
N GLY A 41 -3.15 7.42 -1.16
CA GLY A 41 -3.73 6.31 -0.44
C GLY A 41 -3.10 5.00 -0.90
N ARG A 42 -2.75 4.16 0.04
CA ARG A 42 -2.31 2.81 -0.25
C ARG A 42 -3.48 1.91 -0.18
N ILE A 43 -3.61 1.14 -1.23
CA ILE A 43 -4.68 0.19 -1.39
C ILE A 43 -3.99 -1.11 -1.72
N ILE A 44 -4.40 -2.20 -1.08
CA ILE A 44 -4.14 -3.51 -1.64
C ILE A 44 -5.35 -3.81 -2.52
N GLY A 45 -5.22 -3.60 -3.82
CA GLY A 45 -6.26 -3.92 -4.78
C GLY A 45 -6.57 -5.42 -4.78
N ASP A 46 -7.80 -5.78 -5.02
CA ASP A 46 -8.14 -7.18 -5.24
C ASP A 46 -7.81 -7.59 -6.68
N TYR A 47 -6.53 -7.77 -6.94
CA TYR A 47 -6.00 -8.16 -8.26
C TYR A 47 -6.49 -9.53 -8.71
N ARG A 48 -6.98 -10.36 -7.79
CA ARG A 48 -7.59 -11.67 -8.06
C ARG A 48 -8.84 -11.53 -8.93
N ARG A 49 -9.56 -10.41 -8.82
CA ARG A 49 -10.78 -10.14 -9.59
C ARG A 49 -10.53 -10.16 -11.09
N VAL A 50 -9.37 -9.70 -11.56
CA VAL A 50 -9.00 -9.77 -12.98
C VAL A 50 -8.94 -11.23 -13.45
N ALA A 51 -8.37 -12.13 -12.66
CA ALA A 51 -8.30 -13.55 -13.00
C ALA A 51 -9.65 -14.27 -12.85
N LEU A 52 -10.43 -13.90 -11.83
CA LEU A 52 -11.72 -14.54 -11.54
C LEU A 52 -12.81 -14.18 -12.55
N TYR A 53 -12.91 -12.91 -12.91
CA TYR A 53 -14.07 -12.39 -13.66
C TYR A 53 -13.71 -11.93 -15.07
N GLY A 54 -12.45 -11.56 -15.31
CA GLY A 54 -12.06 -10.86 -16.51
C GLY A 54 -12.48 -9.39 -16.50
N VAL A 55 -11.78 -8.59 -17.29
CA VAL A 55 -11.96 -7.12 -17.28
C VAL A 55 -13.31 -6.68 -17.81
N ASP A 56 -13.92 -7.44 -18.74
CA ASP A 56 -15.23 -7.06 -19.29
C ASP A 56 -16.33 -7.10 -18.24
N THR A 57 -16.32 -8.12 -17.37
CA THR A 57 -17.26 -8.19 -16.23
C THR A 57 -17.07 -7.02 -15.30
N LEU A 58 -15.81 -6.67 -14.98
CA LEU A 58 -15.52 -5.51 -14.11
C LEU A 58 -15.99 -4.19 -14.73
N ILE A 59 -15.92 -4.04 -16.05
CA ILE A 59 -16.42 -2.87 -16.76
C ILE A 59 -17.96 -2.81 -16.66
N GLU A 60 -18.64 -3.92 -16.83
CA GLU A 60 -20.12 -3.96 -16.73
C GLU A 60 -20.58 -3.61 -15.31
N GLU A 61 -19.94 -4.15 -14.27
CA GLU A 61 -20.19 -3.77 -12.87
C GLU A 61 -20.07 -2.25 -12.66
N LYS A 62 -19.03 -1.63 -13.24
CA LYS A 62 -18.84 -0.17 -13.14
C LYS A 62 -19.87 0.64 -13.94
N LYS A 63 -20.35 0.11 -15.04
CA LYS A 63 -21.45 0.74 -15.78
C LYS A 63 -22.75 0.68 -14.99
N GLU A 64 -23.03 -0.43 -14.31
CA GLU A 64 -24.21 -0.55 -13.42
C GLU A 64 -24.11 0.47 -12.26
N GLU A 65 -22.92 0.63 -11.64
CA GLU A 65 -22.71 1.65 -10.63
C GLU A 65 -22.94 3.07 -11.18
N LEU A 66 -22.54 3.34 -12.43
CA LEU A 66 -22.75 4.62 -13.07
C LEU A 66 -24.24 4.91 -13.34
N GLU A 67 -25.01 3.89 -13.70
CA GLU A 67 -26.47 4.01 -13.89
C GLU A 67 -27.21 4.30 -12.57
N ILE A 68 -26.77 3.73 -11.45
CA ILE A 68 -27.34 4.02 -10.13
C ILE A 68 -27.17 5.51 -9.76
N LEU A 69 -26.08 6.14 -10.23
CA LEU A 69 -25.81 7.56 -10.06
C LEU A 69 -26.51 8.45 -11.10
N ASN A 70 -27.37 7.90 -11.93
CA ASN A 70 -28.16 8.67 -12.89
C ASN A 70 -29.42 9.22 -12.18
N VAL A 71 -29.24 10.31 -11.45
CA VAL A 71 -30.25 10.95 -10.61
C VAL A 71 -30.67 12.29 -11.19
N ASP A 72 -31.85 12.77 -10.82
CA ASP A 72 -32.37 14.06 -11.30
C ASP A 72 -31.63 15.26 -10.71
N ASP A 73 -31.06 15.10 -9.52
CA ASP A 73 -30.35 16.17 -8.79
C ASP A 73 -28.82 15.93 -8.82
N PHE A 74 -28.13 16.60 -9.74
CA PHE A 74 -26.69 16.53 -9.90
C PHE A 74 -25.96 17.47 -8.94
N THR A 75 -25.71 17.01 -7.75
CA THR A 75 -24.82 17.71 -6.79
C THR A 75 -23.35 17.59 -7.21
N GLU A 76 -22.47 18.46 -6.69
CA GLU A 76 -21.01 18.38 -6.89
C GLU A 76 -20.49 16.96 -6.54
N LYS A 77 -21.01 16.35 -5.47
CA LYS A 77 -20.64 15.00 -5.06
C LYS A 77 -20.99 13.97 -6.14
N VAL A 78 -22.22 13.97 -6.62
CA VAL A 78 -22.69 13.04 -7.66
C VAL A 78 -21.87 13.20 -8.95
N ILE A 79 -21.60 14.44 -9.37
CA ILE A 79 -20.79 14.70 -10.58
C ILE A 79 -19.38 14.09 -10.40
N ARG A 80 -18.75 14.28 -9.26
CA ARG A 80 -17.41 13.74 -8.99
C ARG A 80 -17.39 12.21 -8.95
N GLU A 81 -18.35 11.59 -8.30
CA GLU A 81 -18.48 10.12 -8.25
C GLU A 81 -18.66 9.54 -9.66
N ARG A 82 -19.48 10.17 -10.50
CA ARG A 82 -19.64 9.78 -11.91
C ARG A 82 -18.36 9.93 -12.71
N GLU A 83 -17.60 11.01 -12.50
CA GLU A 83 -16.29 11.19 -13.12
C GLU A 83 -15.30 10.10 -12.69
N GLU A 84 -15.23 9.77 -11.41
CA GLU A 84 -14.35 8.73 -10.88
C GLU A 84 -14.66 7.36 -11.49
N ILE A 85 -15.94 6.96 -11.52
CA ILE A 85 -16.37 5.69 -12.14
C ILE A 85 -16.05 5.68 -13.66
N SER A 86 -16.26 6.80 -14.33
CA SER A 86 -15.93 6.92 -15.76
C SER A 86 -14.43 6.75 -16.02
N GLU A 87 -13.56 7.30 -15.17
CA GLU A 87 -12.11 7.10 -15.26
C GLU A 87 -11.71 5.65 -14.91
N GLN A 88 -12.41 4.99 -13.98
CA GLN A 88 -12.21 3.57 -13.68
C GLN A 88 -12.53 2.68 -14.89
N ILE A 89 -13.65 2.92 -15.56
CA ILE A 89 -14.01 2.22 -16.80
C ILE A 89 -12.94 2.42 -17.89
N LYS A 90 -12.49 3.63 -18.05
CA LYS A 90 -11.42 3.96 -19.01
C LYS A 90 -10.11 3.26 -18.68
N ALA A 91 -9.71 3.23 -17.39
CA ALA A 91 -8.51 2.56 -16.93
C ALA A 91 -8.57 1.05 -17.15
N LEU A 92 -9.71 0.41 -16.89
CA LEU A 92 -9.93 -1.01 -17.20
C LEU A 92 -9.79 -1.30 -18.72
N ASN A 93 -10.33 -0.46 -19.59
CA ASN A 93 -10.14 -0.59 -21.03
C ASN A 93 -8.66 -0.42 -21.44
N GLN A 94 -7.95 0.51 -20.83
CA GLN A 94 -6.51 0.67 -21.06
C GLN A 94 -5.70 -0.54 -20.60
N LEU A 95 -6.11 -1.18 -19.50
CA LEU A 95 -5.51 -2.41 -19.00
C LEU A 95 -5.66 -3.55 -20.02
N LYS A 96 -6.82 -3.69 -20.66
CA LYS A 96 -7.03 -4.63 -21.77
C LYS A 96 -6.08 -4.36 -22.93
N VAL A 97 -5.97 -3.10 -23.35
CA VAL A 97 -5.07 -2.70 -24.46
C VAL A 97 -3.63 -3.01 -24.11
N MET A 98 -3.21 -2.78 -22.85
CA MET A 98 -1.87 -3.14 -22.38
C MET A 98 -1.64 -4.65 -22.48
N ALA A 99 -2.55 -5.47 -21.97
CA ALA A 99 -2.41 -6.93 -22.01
C ALA A 99 -2.36 -7.48 -23.44
N GLN A 100 -3.18 -6.94 -24.35
CA GLN A 100 -3.20 -7.33 -25.77
C GLN A 100 -1.85 -7.09 -26.46
N LYS A 101 -1.13 -6.01 -26.10
CA LYS A 101 0.23 -5.75 -26.64
C LYS A 101 1.23 -6.85 -26.27
N TYR A 102 0.97 -7.59 -25.20
CA TYR A 102 1.76 -8.75 -24.79
C TYR A 102 1.16 -10.09 -25.22
N GLY A 103 0.13 -10.06 -26.05
CA GLY A 103 -0.51 -11.25 -26.60
C GLY A 103 -1.51 -11.94 -25.66
N TYR A 104 -2.02 -11.23 -24.66
CA TYR A 104 -2.98 -11.78 -23.71
C TYR A 104 -4.36 -11.11 -23.82
N ASP A 105 -5.40 -11.93 -23.72
CA ASP A 105 -6.80 -11.48 -23.68
C ASP A 105 -7.35 -11.61 -22.25
N ILE A 106 -7.27 -10.53 -21.49
CA ILE A 106 -7.78 -10.44 -20.11
C ILE A 106 -9.25 -10.00 -20.03
N SER A 107 -9.95 -9.92 -21.17
CA SER A 107 -11.38 -9.58 -21.19
C SER A 107 -12.23 -10.64 -20.47
N ARG A 108 -11.80 -11.87 -20.46
CA ARG A 108 -12.42 -13.06 -19.89
C ARG A 108 -11.71 -13.57 -18.63
N PRO A 109 -12.36 -14.42 -17.83
CA PRO A 109 -11.72 -15.14 -16.73
C PRO A 109 -10.49 -15.94 -17.18
N ALA A 110 -9.56 -16.14 -16.27
CA ALA A 110 -8.38 -16.99 -16.49
C ALA A 110 -8.76 -18.47 -16.63
N GLY A 111 -8.29 -19.11 -17.68
CA GLY A 111 -8.57 -20.52 -17.98
C GLY A 111 -7.60 -21.52 -17.30
N ASN A 112 -6.42 -21.09 -16.88
CA ASN A 112 -5.38 -21.94 -16.30
C ASN A 112 -4.48 -21.16 -15.32
N ALA A 113 -3.56 -21.84 -14.66
CA ALA A 113 -2.66 -21.25 -13.65
C ALA A 113 -1.78 -20.15 -14.25
N LYS A 114 -1.21 -20.35 -15.42
CA LYS A 114 -0.38 -19.35 -16.10
C LYS A 114 -1.16 -18.07 -16.38
N GLU A 115 -2.39 -18.18 -16.87
CA GLU A 115 -3.27 -17.05 -17.11
C GLU A 115 -3.65 -16.38 -15.78
N ALA A 116 -4.01 -17.13 -14.75
CA ALA A 116 -4.40 -16.56 -13.45
C ALA A 116 -3.29 -15.69 -12.86
N ILE A 117 -2.04 -16.17 -12.89
CA ILE A 117 -0.87 -15.41 -12.45
C ILE A 117 -0.68 -14.15 -13.30
N GLN A 118 -0.81 -14.29 -14.62
CA GLN A 118 -0.57 -13.18 -15.54
C GLN A 118 -1.68 -12.12 -15.47
N TRP A 119 -2.96 -12.51 -15.33
CA TRP A 119 -4.10 -11.59 -15.16
C TRP A 119 -3.97 -10.78 -13.87
N LEU A 120 -3.67 -11.47 -12.78
CA LEU A 120 -3.39 -10.84 -11.48
C LEU A 120 -2.22 -9.85 -11.59
N TYR A 121 -1.14 -10.25 -12.25
CA TYR A 121 0.02 -9.39 -12.43
C TYR A 121 -0.27 -8.16 -13.31
N PHE A 122 -1.11 -8.26 -14.33
CA PHE A 122 -1.54 -7.09 -15.11
C PHE A 122 -2.34 -6.10 -14.26
N GLY A 123 -3.26 -6.58 -13.41
CA GLY A 123 -3.96 -5.73 -12.46
C GLY A 123 -3.00 -5.00 -11.52
N TYR A 124 -2.03 -5.73 -11.00
CA TYR A 124 -0.96 -5.17 -10.14
C TYR A 124 -0.11 -4.13 -10.87
N LEU A 125 0.31 -4.37 -12.10
CA LEU A 125 1.08 -3.40 -12.90
C LEU A 125 0.28 -2.11 -13.16
N GLY A 126 -1.01 -2.23 -13.40
CA GLY A 126 -1.90 -1.07 -13.54
C GLY A 126 -1.89 -0.22 -12.26
N ALA A 127 -2.03 -0.86 -11.10
CA ALA A 127 -2.00 -0.21 -9.81
C ALA A 127 -0.63 0.45 -9.49
N VAL A 128 0.47 -0.23 -9.77
CA VAL A 128 1.83 0.33 -9.60
C VAL A 128 2.01 1.60 -10.41
N LYS A 129 1.51 1.62 -11.65
CA LYS A 129 1.57 2.79 -12.52
C LYS A 129 0.69 3.93 -12.01
N ASP A 130 -0.48 3.62 -11.51
CA ASP A 130 -1.47 4.58 -11.05
C ASP A 130 -1.02 5.27 -9.75
N GLN A 131 -0.61 4.48 -8.78
CA GLN A 131 -0.10 4.95 -7.49
C GLN A 131 1.21 5.73 -7.60
N ASN A 132 2.09 5.29 -8.48
CA ASN A 132 3.42 5.86 -8.63
C ASN A 132 4.11 6.13 -7.28
N GLY A 133 3.96 5.21 -6.35
CA GLY A 133 4.42 5.34 -4.96
C GLY A 133 5.10 4.08 -4.41
N ALA A 134 5.59 4.15 -3.19
CA ALA A 134 6.16 3.03 -2.48
C ALA A 134 5.09 2.18 -1.79
N ALA A 135 5.45 0.94 -1.42
CA ALA A 135 4.63 -0.01 -0.69
C ALA A 135 3.39 -0.48 -1.46
N MET A 136 3.64 -0.87 -2.69
CA MET A 136 2.65 -1.48 -3.57
C MET A 136 2.55 -2.98 -3.29
N SER A 137 1.86 -3.33 -2.20
CA SER A 137 1.68 -4.72 -1.78
C SER A 137 0.76 -5.46 -2.74
N ILE A 138 1.06 -6.75 -2.99
CA ILE A 138 0.27 -7.57 -3.91
C ILE A 138 -0.88 -8.29 -3.20
N GLY A 139 -0.84 -8.34 -1.89
CA GLY A 139 -1.88 -8.90 -1.06
C GLY A 139 -1.62 -10.33 -0.62
N ARG A 140 -2.54 -11.23 -0.89
CA ARG A 140 -2.54 -12.62 -0.46
C ARG A 140 -2.87 -13.51 -1.64
N THR A 141 -1.85 -13.92 -2.37
CA THR A 141 -2.04 -14.58 -3.66
C THR A 141 -1.80 -16.09 -3.61
N SER A 142 -1.02 -16.58 -2.64
CA SER A 142 -0.60 -17.98 -2.62
C SER A 142 -1.78 -18.96 -2.56
N THR A 143 -2.71 -18.77 -1.66
CA THR A 143 -3.90 -19.61 -1.50
C THR A 143 -4.83 -19.54 -2.70
N PHE A 144 -4.98 -18.33 -3.27
CA PHE A 144 -5.80 -18.13 -4.47
C PHE A 144 -5.22 -18.85 -5.70
N LEU A 145 -3.94 -18.66 -5.97
CA LEU A 145 -3.28 -19.28 -7.13
C LEU A 145 -3.19 -20.81 -7.02
N ASP A 146 -3.15 -21.32 -5.80
CA ASP A 146 -3.15 -22.78 -5.57
C ASP A 146 -4.37 -23.47 -6.16
N ILE A 147 -5.53 -22.81 -6.20
CA ILE A 147 -6.77 -23.33 -6.79
C ILE A 147 -6.55 -23.66 -8.28
N TYR A 148 -5.94 -22.76 -9.02
CA TYR A 148 -5.65 -22.95 -10.45
C TYR A 148 -4.54 -23.98 -10.67
N ILE A 149 -3.49 -23.92 -9.86
CA ILE A 149 -2.33 -24.83 -9.97
C ILE A 149 -2.75 -26.25 -9.67
N GLU A 150 -3.44 -26.50 -8.57
CA GLU A 150 -3.88 -27.86 -8.20
C GLU A 150 -4.91 -28.42 -9.20
N ARG A 151 -5.78 -27.57 -9.76
CA ARG A 151 -6.68 -27.96 -10.82
C ARG A 151 -5.93 -28.41 -12.08
N ASP A 152 -4.95 -27.63 -12.52
CA ASP A 152 -4.19 -27.91 -13.73
C ASP A 152 -3.28 -29.15 -13.54
N MET A 153 -2.71 -29.32 -12.35
CA MET A 153 -1.96 -30.52 -11.98
C MET A 153 -2.85 -31.77 -11.98
N LYS A 154 -4.04 -31.68 -11.41
CA LYS A 154 -5.03 -32.78 -11.41
C LYS A 154 -5.47 -33.16 -12.82
N ASN A 155 -5.54 -32.19 -13.71
CA ASN A 155 -5.88 -32.40 -15.13
C ASN A 155 -4.68 -32.88 -15.96
N GLY A 156 -3.49 -32.99 -15.39
CA GLY A 156 -2.27 -33.41 -16.06
C GLY A 156 -1.69 -32.38 -17.04
N THR A 157 -2.14 -31.12 -16.96
CA THR A 157 -1.66 -30.03 -17.81
C THR A 157 -0.51 -29.24 -17.20
N LEU A 158 -0.18 -29.49 -15.92
CA LEU A 158 0.91 -28.86 -15.18
C LEU A 158 1.62 -29.90 -14.30
N THR A 159 2.96 -29.90 -14.28
CA THR A 159 3.76 -30.71 -13.33
C THR A 159 4.14 -29.87 -12.10
N GLU A 160 4.69 -30.52 -11.05
CA GLU A 160 5.17 -29.81 -9.86
C GLU A 160 6.33 -28.87 -10.20
N GLU A 161 7.27 -29.31 -11.04
CA GLU A 161 8.39 -28.50 -11.50
C GLU A 161 7.92 -27.27 -12.28
N GLN A 162 6.95 -27.44 -13.16
CA GLN A 162 6.36 -26.33 -13.91
C GLN A 162 5.57 -25.37 -12.99
N ALA A 163 4.91 -25.89 -11.96
CA ALA A 163 4.21 -25.06 -10.97
C ALA A 163 5.21 -24.20 -10.17
N GLN A 164 6.34 -24.80 -9.77
CA GLN A 164 7.43 -24.06 -9.11
C GLN A 164 8.03 -23.01 -10.04
N GLU A 165 8.30 -23.35 -11.30
CA GLU A 165 8.82 -22.43 -12.30
C GLU A 165 7.88 -21.23 -12.50
N LEU A 166 6.57 -21.45 -12.53
CA LEU A 166 5.59 -20.35 -12.63
C LEU A 166 5.68 -19.40 -11.42
N MET A 167 5.87 -19.94 -10.20
CA MET A 167 6.05 -19.12 -9.00
C MET A 167 7.39 -18.39 -9.00
N ASP A 168 8.46 -19.02 -9.42
CA ASP A 168 9.77 -18.38 -9.56
C ASP A 168 9.71 -17.22 -10.57
N HIS A 169 9.08 -17.41 -11.73
CA HIS A 169 8.84 -16.35 -12.71
C HIS A 169 7.98 -15.22 -12.15
N PHE A 170 6.96 -15.54 -11.35
CA PHE A 170 6.15 -14.53 -10.69
C PHE A 170 6.97 -13.70 -9.71
N VAL A 171 7.76 -14.33 -8.86
CA VAL A 171 8.67 -13.64 -7.93
C VAL A 171 9.71 -12.81 -8.68
N MET A 172 10.30 -13.30 -9.77
CA MET A 172 11.19 -12.50 -10.62
C MET A 172 10.51 -11.23 -11.17
N LYS A 173 9.27 -11.34 -11.64
CA LYS A 173 8.50 -10.18 -12.11
C LYS A 173 8.29 -9.17 -10.99
N LEU A 174 7.99 -9.61 -9.77
CA LEU A 174 7.84 -8.74 -8.62
C LEU A 174 9.16 -8.05 -8.22
N ARG A 175 10.31 -8.73 -8.41
CA ARG A 175 11.65 -8.15 -8.20
C ARG A 175 12.02 -7.12 -9.26
N LEU A 176 11.49 -7.24 -10.47
CA LEU A 176 11.83 -6.37 -11.60
C LEU A 176 10.90 -5.16 -11.73
N VAL A 177 9.70 -5.23 -11.17
CA VAL A 177 8.73 -4.15 -11.30
C VAL A 177 9.25 -2.85 -10.70
N ARG A 178 9.10 -1.76 -11.44
CA ARG A 178 9.49 -0.41 -11.03
C ARG A 178 8.46 0.59 -11.51
N PHE A 179 8.49 1.76 -10.91
CA PHE A 179 7.72 2.91 -11.35
C PHE A 179 8.63 4.12 -11.55
N LEU A 180 8.16 5.11 -12.28
CA LEU A 180 8.90 6.34 -12.52
C LEU A 180 8.90 7.20 -11.26
N ARG A 181 10.07 7.60 -10.80
CA ARG A 181 10.27 8.41 -9.59
C ARG A 181 10.75 9.81 -9.94
N THR A 182 10.35 10.79 -9.14
CA THR A 182 10.96 12.11 -9.18
C THR A 182 12.37 12.07 -8.57
N PRO A 183 13.26 13.02 -8.93
CA PRO A 183 14.60 13.10 -8.31
C PRO A 183 14.54 13.19 -6.79
N GLU A 184 13.64 14.00 -6.23
CA GLU A 184 13.47 14.17 -4.78
C GLU A 184 13.05 12.87 -4.09
N TYR A 185 12.17 12.11 -4.73
CA TYR A 185 11.75 10.81 -4.22
C TYR A 185 12.91 9.81 -4.25
N ASN A 186 13.69 9.82 -5.32
CA ASN A 186 14.88 8.97 -5.45
C ASN A 186 15.95 9.30 -4.40
N GLU A 187 16.16 10.58 -4.11
CA GLU A 187 17.08 11.02 -3.06
C GLU A 187 16.64 10.52 -1.68
N LEU A 188 15.35 10.59 -1.38
CA LEU A 188 14.80 10.13 -0.12
C LEU A 188 14.86 8.60 0.04
N PHE A 189 14.65 7.84 -1.02
CA PHE A 189 14.57 6.38 -1.01
C PHE A 189 15.66 5.66 -1.79
N SER A 190 16.64 6.37 -2.30
CA SER A 190 17.92 5.87 -2.80
C SER A 190 17.85 4.58 -3.63
N GLY A 191 16.97 4.54 -4.63
CA GLY A 191 16.84 3.38 -5.53
C GLY A 191 15.97 2.26 -4.99
N ASP A 192 15.17 2.54 -3.97
CA ASP A 192 14.27 1.57 -3.40
C ASP A 192 13.35 0.93 -4.44
N PRO A 193 13.10 -0.35 -4.24
CA PRO A 193 12.08 -1.09 -4.96
C PRO A 193 10.67 -0.57 -4.65
N VAL A 194 9.67 -1.23 -5.25
CA VAL A 194 8.25 -0.88 -5.06
C VAL A 194 7.72 -1.27 -3.68
N TRP A 195 8.50 -2.01 -2.89
CA TRP A 195 8.09 -2.62 -1.63
C TRP A 195 6.85 -3.51 -1.77
N VAL A 196 6.99 -4.47 -2.66
CA VAL A 196 5.97 -5.50 -2.85
C VAL A 196 5.92 -6.39 -1.63
N THR A 197 4.76 -6.48 -0.99
CA THR A 197 4.52 -7.42 0.10
C THR A 197 3.51 -8.47 -0.33
N GLU A 198 3.87 -9.73 -0.14
CA GLU A 198 2.99 -10.89 -0.29
C GLU A 198 2.75 -11.51 1.08
N SER A 199 1.50 -11.65 1.47
CA SER A 199 1.07 -12.24 2.74
C SER A 199 0.76 -13.71 2.56
N ILE A 200 1.43 -14.58 3.32
CA ILE A 200 1.41 -16.03 3.14
C ILE A 200 0.90 -16.74 4.41
N GLY A 201 0.06 -17.75 4.24
CA GLY A 201 -0.40 -18.58 5.35
C GLY A 201 -1.54 -17.93 6.15
N GLY A 202 -1.48 -18.02 7.47
CA GLY A 202 -2.57 -17.63 8.36
C GLY A 202 -3.68 -18.67 8.47
N MET A 203 -4.74 -18.31 9.17
CA MET A 203 -5.90 -19.16 9.45
C MET A 203 -7.18 -18.52 8.91
N GLY A 204 -8.09 -19.34 8.41
CA GLY A 204 -9.45 -18.93 8.12
C GLY A 204 -10.26 -18.68 9.40
N ILE A 205 -11.31 -17.87 9.28
CA ILE A 205 -12.27 -17.65 10.40
C ILE A 205 -12.99 -18.92 10.79
N ASP A 206 -13.09 -19.88 9.88
CA ASP A 206 -13.64 -21.23 10.12
C ASP A 206 -12.65 -22.17 10.82
N GLY A 207 -11.45 -21.72 11.11
CA GLY A 207 -10.40 -22.44 11.81
C GLY A 207 -9.53 -23.36 10.94
N ARG A 208 -9.75 -23.38 9.63
CA ARG A 208 -8.83 -24.08 8.70
C ARG A 208 -7.57 -23.28 8.48
N THR A 209 -6.47 -23.97 8.22
CA THR A 209 -5.27 -23.27 7.75
C THR A 209 -5.44 -22.77 6.31
N LEU A 210 -4.89 -21.60 6.02
CA LEU A 210 -4.79 -21.06 4.67
C LEU A 210 -3.42 -21.35 4.02
N VAL A 211 -2.60 -22.13 4.68
CA VAL A 211 -1.37 -22.68 4.10
C VAL A 211 -1.74 -23.74 3.06
N THR A 212 -1.23 -23.55 1.86
CA THR A 212 -1.39 -24.47 0.73
C THR A 212 -0.02 -24.90 0.21
N LYS A 213 0.04 -25.82 -0.74
CA LYS A 213 1.29 -26.17 -1.42
C LYS A 213 1.94 -24.95 -2.06
N ASN A 214 1.14 -24.06 -2.60
CA ASN A 214 1.66 -22.83 -3.22
C ASN A 214 2.27 -21.86 -2.22
N SER A 215 1.91 -21.92 -0.94
CA SER A 215 2.61 -21.21 0.12
C SER A 215 4.07 -21.66 0.23
N PHE A 216 4.31 -22.98 0.10
CA PHE A 216 5.68 -23.52 0.07
C PHE A 216 6.41 -23.15 -1.22
N ARG A 217 5.76 -23.19 -2.39
CA ARG A 217 6.37 -22.84 -3.68
C ARG A 217 6.84 -21.38 -3.70
N LEU A 218 6.03 -20.45 -3.20
CA LEU A 218 6.42 -19.03 -3.10
C LEU A 218 7.62 -18.85 -2.16
N LEU A 219 7.62 -19.49 -1.03
CA LEU A 219 8.75 -19.42 -0.10
C LEU A 219 10.00 -20.11 -0.66
N HIS A 220 9.84 -21.21 -1.39
CA HIS A 220 10.94 -21.95 -2.01
C HIS A 220 11.66 -21.14 -3.10
N SER A 221 11.00 -20.15 -3.68
CA SER A 221 11.64 -19.23 -4.61
C SER A 221 12.82 -18.47 -3.99
N LEU A 222 12.87 -18.32 -2.66
CA LEU A 222 14.05 -17.78 -1.96
C LEU A 222 15.28 -18.69 -2.06
N GLU A 223 15.09 -20.00 -2.18
CA GLU A 223 16.20 -20.94 -2.40
C GLU A 223 16.59 -20.97 -3.89
N ASN A 224 15.62 -20.98 -4.81
CA ASN A 224 15.86 -21.04 -6.26
C ASN A 224 16.47 -19.74 -6.82
N LEU A 225 15.98 -18.60 -6.37
CA LEU A 225 16.37 -17.27 -6.89
C LEU A 225 17.34 -16.51 -5.97
N GLY A 226 17.62 -17.08 -4.79
CA GLY A 226 18.39 -16.44 -3.75
C GLY A 226 17.56 -15.43 -2.92
N PRO A 227 18.06 -15.08 -1.72
CA PRO A 227 17.44 -14.12 -0.83
C PRO A 227 17.38 -12.73 -1.47
N ALA A 228 16.30 -12.01 -1.22
CA ALA A 228 16.13 -10.64 -1.67
C ALA A 228 15.16 -9.90 -0.74
N PRO A 229 15.28 -8.57 -0.62
CA PRO A 229 14.35 -7.78 0.16
C PRO A 229 12.95 -7.72 -0.47
N GLU A 230 12.84 -8.05 -1.76
CA GLU A 230 11.58 -8.06 -2.50
C GLU A 230 11.37 -9.34 -3.31
N PRO A 231 10.11 -9.77 -3.39
CA PRO A 231 8.98 -9.33 -2.59
C PRO A 231 9.23 -9.54 -1.09
N ASN A 232 8.71 -8.65 -0.24
CA ASN A 232 8.69 -8.88 1.19
C ASN A 232 7.69 -10.01 1.49
N LEU A 233 8.21 -11.20 1.75
CA LEU A 233 7.40 -12.37 2.05
C LEU A 233 7.03 -12.37 3.54
N THR A 234 5.77 -12.08 3.83
CA THR A 234 5.26 -11.97 5.19
C THR A 234 4.42 -13.20 5.54
N VAL A 235 4.92 -13.99 6.46
CA VAL A 235 4.18 -15.13 7.01
C VAL A 235 3.20 -14.62 8.06
N LEU A 236 1.92 -14.85 7.84
CA LEU A 236 0.86 -14.58 8.80
C LEU A 236 0.85 -15.70 9.84
N TRP A 237 1.56 -15.44 10.93
CA TRP A 237 1.84 -16.45 11.94
C TRP A 237 0.66 -16.67 12.88
N SER A 238 0.33 -17.96 13.08
CA SER A 238 -0.60 -18.40 14.13
C SER A 238 -0.02 -19.60 14.86
N THR A 239 -0.32 -19.71 16.14
CA THR A 239 0.01 -20.90 16.93
C THR A 239 -0.62 -22.16 16.35
N ARG A 240 -1.70 -22.01 15.58
CA ARG A 240 -2.48 -23.09 14.95
C ARG A 240 -2.01 -23.50 13.56
N LEU A 241 -0.99 -22.86 13.01
CA LEU A 241 -0.42 -23.26 11.71
C LEU A 241 0.13 -24.69 11.77
N PRO A 242 0.12 -25.41 10.62
CA PRO A 242 0.72 -26.75 10.54
C PRO A 242 2.19 -26.74 10.98
N GLU A 243 2.56 -27.69 11.81
CA GLU A 243 3.92 -27.76 12.39
C GLU A 243 5.01 -27.88 11.32
N GLY A 244 4.74 -28.62 10.24
CA GLY A 244 5.65 -28.72 9.10
C GLY A 244 5.92 -27.37 8.42
N PHE A 245 4.89 -26.52 8.31
CA PHE A 245 5.03 -25.17 7.77
C PHE A 245 5.83 -24.26 8.69
N LYS A 246 5.56 -24.29 9.99
CA LYS A 246 6.32 -23.52 11.00
C LYS A 246 7.81 -23.84 10.94
N ARG A 247 8.15 -25.14 10.91
CA ARG A 247 9.56 -25.59 10.81
C ARG A 247 10.20 -25.16 9.50
N TYR A 248 9.48 -25.29 8.40
CA TYR A 248 9.97 -24.91 7.09
C TYR A 248 10.28 -23.42 7.04
N THR A 249 9.36 -22.57 7.45
CA THR A 249 9.55 -21.12 7.45
C THR A 249 10.68 -20.68 8.38
N ALA A 250 10.77 -21.26 9.59
CA ALA A 250 11.85 -20.98 10.52
C ALA A 250 13.23 -21.34 9.94
N ASN A 251 13.36 -22.52 9.34
CA ASN A 251 14.61 -22.94 8.70
C ASN A 251 14.97 -22.03 7.52
N LEU A 252 13.99 -21.63 6.72
CA LEU A 252 14.21 -20.75 5.58
C LEU A 252 14.58 -19.35 6.05
N SER A 253 14.00 -18.86 7.14
CA SER A 253 14.39 -17.58 7.77
C SER A 253 15.86 -17.59 8.21
N ILE A 254 16.31 -18.69 8.84
CA ILE A 254 17.72 -18.85 9.26
C ILE A 254 18.66 -18.80 8.06
N LYS A 255 18.27 -19.45 6.94
CA LYS A 255 19.08 -19.53 5.73
C LYS A 255 19.14 -18.22 4.96
N THR A 256 18.04 -17.48 4.91
CA THR A 256 17.87 -16.41 3.92
C THR A 256 17.71 -15.01 4.52
N SER A 257 17.29 -14.90 5.79
CA SER A 257 16.94 -13.64 6.46
C SER A 257 15.92 -12.79 5.65
N SER A 258 15.06 -13.43 4.85
CA SER A 258 14.17 -12.78 3.87
C SER A 258 12.68 -13.02 4.13
N ILE A 259 12.33 -13.44 5.33
CA ILE A 259 10.93 -13.67 5.73
C ILE A 259 10.59 -12.76 6.91
N GLN A 260 9.46 -12.07 6.81
CA GLN A 260 8.84 -11.32 7.89
C GLN A 260 7.71 -12.15 8.50
N TYR A 261 7.39 -11.89 9.77
CA TYR A 261 6.29 -12.56 10.47
C TYR A 261 5.36 -11.53 11.08
N GLU A 262 4.05 -11.76 10.93
CA GLU A 262 3.00 -10.95 11.54
C GLU A 262 2.03 -11.83 12.31
N ASN A 263 1.49 -11.32 13.42
CA ASN A 263 0.62 -12.10 14.31
C ASN A 263 -0.81 -12.19 13.75
N ASP A 264 -1.09 -13.27 13.05
CA ASP A 264 -2.42 -13.54 12.48
C ASP A 264 -3.53 -13.69 13.52
N ASP A 265 -3.21 -14.26 14.68
CA ASP A 265 -4.22 -14.47 15.73
C ASP A 265 -4.76 -13.15 16.28
N VAL A 266 -3.94 -12.11 16.32
CA VAL A 266 -4.35 -10.75 16.71
C VAL A 266 -5.08 -10.06 15.55
N MET A 267 -4.49 -10.06 14.35
CA MET A 267 -5.01 -9.32 13.21
C MET A 267 -6.33 -9.90 12.70
N ARG A 268 -6.44 -11.22 12.62
CA ARG A 268 -7.65 -11.91 12.16
C ARG A 268 -8.86 -11.58 13.03
N ALA A 269 -8.69 -11.41 14.32
CA ALA A 269 -9.78 -11.07 15.23
C ALA A 269 -10.52 -9.78 14.85
N THR A 270 -9.81 -8.83 14.24
CA THR A 270 -10.37 -7.52 13.82
C THR A 270 -10.66 -7.45 12.33
N LEU A 271 -9.81 -8.06 11.50
CA LEU A 271 -9.83 -7.87 10.05
C LEU A 271 -10.52 -9.01 9.29
N GLY A 272 -10.79 -10.15 9.96
CA GLY A 272 -11.20 -11.38 9.27
C GLY A 272 -9.99 -12.08 8.64
N ASP A 273 -10.23 -12.98 7.69
CA ASP A 273 -9.19 -13.83 7.10
C ASP A 273 -8.73 -13.39 5.70
N ASP A 274 -9.34 -12.35 5.13
CA ASP A 274 -8.96 -11.81 3.82
C ASP A 274 -8.33 -10.41 3.98
N TYR A 275 -7.20 -10.37 4.66
CA TYR A 275 -6.37 -9.19 4.78
C TYR A 275 -4.95 -9.46 4.27
N GLY A 276 -4.25 -8.41 3.92
CA GLY A 276 -2.84 -8.42 3.56
C GLY A 276 -2.08 -7.38 4.37
N ILE A 277 -0.76 -7.42 4.25
CA ILE A 277 0.12 -6.44 4.87
C ILE A 277 0.53 -5.42 3.83
N ALA A 278 0.22 -4.16 4.08
CA ALA A 278 0.71 -3.06 3.26
C ALA A 278 2.08 -2.61 3.78
N CYS A 279 3.05 -2.49 2.86
CA CYS A 279 4.41 -2.14 3.21
C CYS A 279 5.05 -3.19 4.14
N CYS A 280 5.40 -2.78 5.36
CA CYS A 280 6.11 -3.61 6.33
C CYS A 280 5.15 -4.32 7.31
N VAL A 281 4.22 -3.58 7.92
CA VAL A 281 3.49 -4.04 9.12
C VAL A 281 2.02 -3.61 9.16
N SER A 282 1.53 -2.88 8.16
CA SER A 282 0.18 -2.31 8.22
C SER A 282 -0.86 -3.26 7.64
N PRO A 283 -1.69 -3.91 8.45
CA PRO A 283 -2.71 -4.83 7.96
C PRO A 283 -3.90 -4.06 7.38
N MET A 284 -4.48 -4.56 6.29
CA MET A 284 -5.72 -4.04 5.73
C MET A 284 -6.50 -5.12 4.99
N LYS A 285 -7.81 -4.98 4.94
CA LYS A 285 -8.69 -5.85 4.15
C LYS A 285 -8.45 -5.62 2.67
N ILE A 286 -8.15 -6.70 1.94
CA ILE A 286 -7.84 -6.66 0.52
C ILE A 286 -9.07 -6.18 -0.27
N GLY A 287 -8.88 -5.17 -1.11
CA GLY A 287 -9.94 -4.61 -1.94
C GLY A 287 -11.06 -3.88 -1.18
N LYS A 288 -10.92 -3.67 0.13
CA LYS A 288 -11.97 -3.07 0.98
C LYS A 288 -11.51 -1.88 1.79
N GLN A 289 -10.22 -1.73 2.02
CA GLN A 289 -9.69 -0.66 2.82
C GLN A 289 -8.62 0.09 2.05
N MET A 290 -8.69 1.42 2.11
CA MET A 290 -7.64 2.31 1.65
C MET A 290 -6.91 2.87 2.87
N GLN A 291 -5.59 2.77 2.86
CA GLN A 291 -4.74 3.32 3.89
C GLN A 291 -4.05 4.57 3.38
N PHE A 292 -4.31 5.70 4.02
CA PHE A 292 -3.51 6.90 3.78
C PHE A 292 -2.19 6.79 4.53
N PHE A 293 -1.09 6.92 3.82
CA PHE A 293 0.20 6.95 4.49
C PHE A 293 0.37 8.29 5.18
N GLY A 294 0.55 8.19 6.49
CA GLY A 294 0.68 9.36 7.34
C GLY A 294 2.02 10.06 7.22
N ALA A 295 2.37 10.73 8.28
CA ALA A 295 3.61 11.44 8.45
C ALA A 295 4.43 10.79 9.57
N ARG A 296 5.64 11.24 9.74
CA ARG A 296 6.50 10.88 10.88
C ARG A 296 6.89 12.15 11.60
N ALA A 297 6.79 12.13 12.92
CA ALA A 297 7.34 13.17 13.77
C ALA A 297 8.79 12.83 14.13
N ASN A 298 9.69 13.79 13.97
CA ASN A 298 11.09 13.63 14.35
C ASN A 298 11.25 13.95 15.83
N LEU A 299 11.24 12.94 16.69
CA LEU A 299 11.33 13.11 18.15
C LEU A 299 12.68 13.70 18.60
N ALA A 300 13.77 13.34 17.95
CA ALA A 300 15.08 13.92 18.26
C ALA A 300 15.09 15.43 17.97
N LYS A 301 14.48 15.84 16.87
CA LYS A 301 14.33 17.26 16.52
C LYS A 301 13.34 17.97 17.42
N THR A 302 12.29 17.29 17.86
CA THR A 302 11.34 17.80 18.86
C THR A 302 12.06 18.11 20.18
N LEU A 303 12.94 17.21 20.64
CA LEU A 303 13.76 17.45 21.83
C LEU A 303 14.75 18.62 21.63
N LEU A 304 15.41 18.68 20.49
CA LEU A 304 16.31 19.78 20.16
C LEU A 304 15.56 21.14 20.18
N TYR A 305 14.37 21.18 19.65
CA TYR A 305 13.52 22.38 19.62
C TYR A 305 12.97 22.74 21.01
N ALA A 306 12.72 21.75 21.86
CA ALA A 306 12.39 21.98 23.27
C ALA A 306 13.53 22.71 24.00
N ILE A 307 14.78 22.34 23.73
CA ILE A 307 15.96 22.94 24.35
C ILE A 307 16.24 24.34 23.76
N ASN A 308 16.19 24.52 22.44
CA ASN A 308 16.59 25.75 21.78
C ASN A 308 15.47 26.77 21.50
N GLY A 309 14.25 26.48 21.97
CA GLY A 309 13.10 27.36 21.78
C GLY A 309 12.47 27.33 20.37
N GLY A 310 12.66 26.23 19.64
CA GLY A 310 11.99 25.98 18.36
C GLY A 310 12.70 26.51 17.12
N ARG A 311 14.01 26.68 17.18
CA ARG A 311 14.83 27.12 16.04
C ARG A 311 15.45 25.92 15.31
N ASP A 312 15.35 25.94 13.98
CA ASP A 312 16.00 24.94 13.15
C ASP A 312 17.53 25.11 13.15
N GLU A 313 18.24 24.07 13.46
CA GLU A 313 19.69 24.08 13.64
C GLU A 313 20.47 24.33 12.33
N LYS A 314 19.84 24.04 11.18
CA LYS A 314 20.46 24.23 9.86
C LYS A 314 20.20 25.62 9.29
N SER A 315 18.95 26.08 9.33
CA SER A 315 18.55 27.34 8.73
C SER A 315 18.53 28.51 9.71
N GLY A 316 18.56 28.26 10.99
CA GLY A 316 18.41 29.26 12.06
C GLY A 316 17.00 29.86 12.17
N LYS A 317 16.05 29.39 11.35
CA LYS A 317 14.69 29.93 11.32
C LYS A 317 13.86 29.43 12.50
N GLN A 318 12.96 30.29 12.98
CA GLN A 318 11.94 29.89 13.95
C GLN A 318 10.91 29.00 13.23
N VAL A 319 10.78 27.74 13.63
CA VAL A 319 9.90 26.73 13.05
C VAL A 319 8.60 26.58 13.84
N THR A 320 8.72 26.61 15.16
CA THR A 320 7.59 26.53 16.09
C THR A 320 7.24 27.91 16.63
N PRO A 321 6.14 28.11 17.36
CA PRO A 321 5.97 29.30 18.18
C PRO A 321 7.20 29.51 19.07
N LYS A 322 7.47 30.74 19.50
CA LYS A 322 8.58 31.00 20.40
C LYS A 322 8.33 30.37 21.76
N PHE A 323 9.05 29.34 22.04
CA PHE A 323 9.20 28.78 23.38
C PHE A 323 10.44 29.37 24.03
N ALA A 324 10.44 29.46 25.36
CA ALA A 324 11.64 29.89 26.10
C ALA A 324 12.72 28.80 25.97
N PRO A 325 13.90 29.09 25.41
CA PRO A 325 14.99 28.14 25.37
C PRO A 325 15.55 27.88 26.77
N ILE A 326 16.21 26.72 26.94
CA ILE A 326 17.02 26.45 28.10
C ILE A 326 18.33 27.23 27.93
N THR A 327 18.67 28.08 28.87
CA THR A 327 19.88 28.92 28.83
C THR A 327 20.93 28.53 29.87
N SER A 328 20.63 27.58 30.75
CA SER A 328 21.56 27.06 31.74
C SER A 328 22.70 26.30 31.06
N GLU A 329 23.89 26.38 31.64
CA GLU A 329 25.08 25.65 31.19
C GLU A 329 24.91 24.12 31.32
N TYR A 330 24.13 23.69 32.29
CA TYR A 330 23.80 22.28 32.55
C TYR A 330 22.31 22.08 32.35
N LEU A 331 21.95 20.98 31.67
CA LEU A 331 20.57 20.58 31.46
C LEU A 331 20.03 19.91 32.73
N ASP A 332 19.00 20.52 33.30
CA ASP A 332 18.21 19.87 34.33
C ASP A 332 17.19 18.92 33.71
N TYR A 333 17.07 17.71 34.25
CA TYR A 333 16.21 16.68 33.66
C TYR A 333 14.73 17.07 33.67
N ASP A 334 14.25 17.59 34.81
CA ASP A 334 12.84 17.92 34.97
C ASP A 334 12.47 19.11 34.06
N GLU A 335 13.34 20.13 33.94
CA GLU A 335 13.14 21.23 32.98
C GLU A 335 13.12 20.76 31.56
N VAL A 336 14.01 19.86 31.16
CA VAL A 336 14.06 19.31 29.79
C VAL A 336 12.77 18.54 29.49
N ILE A 337 12.30 17.70 30.40
CA ILE A 337 11.08 16.89 30.18
C ILE A 337 9.85 17.80 30.09
N GLU A 338 9.71 18.78 30.97
CA GLU A 338 8.60 19.74 30.90
C GLU A 338 8.55 20.46 29.54
N LYS A 339 9.68 20.96 29.06
CA LYS A 339 9.78 21.65 27.77
C LYS A 339 9.57 20.68 26.60
N PHE A 340 10.01 19.45 26.72
CA PHE A 340 9.79 18.41 25.72
C PHE A 340 8.30 18.07 25.61
N ASP A 341 7.58 17.93 26.71
CA ASP A 341 6.14 17.69 26.71
C ASP A 341 5.38 18.84 26.05
N GLN A 342 5.73 20.10 26.36
CA GLN A 342 5.15 21.28 25.71
C GLN A 342 5.40 21.28 24.19
N MET A 343 6.60 20.91 23.76
CA MET A 343 6.94 20.81 22.34
C MET A 343 6.22 19.63 21.65
N MET A 344 6.11 18.51 22.33
CA MET A 344 5.35 17.34 21.85
C MET A 344 3.88 17.67 21.62
N ASP A 345 3.26 18.40 22.53
CA ASP A 345 1.88 18.88 22.37
C ASP A 345 1.71 19.74 21.10
N TYR A 346 2.66 20.63 20.85
CA TYR A 346 2.65 21.44 19.63
C TYR A 346 2.84 20.58 18.36
N VAL A 347 3.82 19.67 18.38
CA VAL A 347 4.09 18.78 17.25
C VAL A 347 2.89 17.87 16.97
N ALA A 348 2.26 17.32 18.00
CA ALA A 348 1.08 16.48 17.86
C ALA A 348 -0.09 17.26 17.21
N LYS A 349 -0.32 18.51 17.62
CA LYS A 349 -1.37 19.36 17.03
C LYS A 349 -1.13 19.63 15.54
N ILE A 350 0.11 19.96 15.15
CA ILE A 350 0.46 20.18 13.73
C ILE A 350 0.38 18.87 12.95
N TYR A 351 0.84 17.78 13.53
CA TYR A 351 0.77 16.45 12.92
C TYR A 351 -0.66 16.08 12.58
N ILE A 352 -1.57 16.15 13.53
CA ILE A 352 -3.00 15.86 13.32
C ILE A 352 -3.62 16.82 12.29
N LYS A 353 -3.31 18.12 12.37
CA LYS A 353 -3.79 19.12 11.42
C LYS A 353 -3.34 18.81 9.98
N ALA A 354 -2.08 18.42 9.81
CA ALA A 354 -1.54 18.04 8.52
C ALA A 354 -2.18 16.74 7.98
N LEU A 355 -2.36 15.73 8.83
CA LEU A 355 -3.04 14.50 8.45
C LEU A 355 -4.48 14.71 8.03
N ASN A 356 -5.24 15.57 8.74
CA ASN A 356 -6.61 15.90 8.38
C ASN A 356 -6.68 16.60 7.02
N ALA A 357 -5.74 17.50 6.73
CA ALA A 357 -5.66 18.16 5.43
C ALA A 357 -5.39 17.15 4.30
N ILE A 358 -4.47 16.21 4.52
CA ILE A 358 -4.17 15.15 3.57
C ILE A 358 -5.37 14.26 3.33
N HIS A 359 -6.02 13.80 4.41
CA HIS A 359 -7.19 12.95 4.32
C HIS A 359 -8.29 13.60 3.48
N TYR A 360 -8.61 14.86 3.78
CA TYR A 360 -9.61 15.61 3.03
C TYR A 360 -9.25 15.74 1.54
N MET A 361 -7.97 16.00 1.24
CA MET A 361 -7.52 16.16 -0.14
C MET A 361 -7.45 14.84 -0.90
N HIS A 362 -7.14 13.73 -0.24
CA HIS A 362 -7.27 12.40 -0.81
C HIS A 362 -8.70 12.08 -1.20
N ASP A 363 -9.63 12.38 -0.32
CA ASP A 363 -11.06 12.19 -0.61
C ASP A 363 -11.51 13.04 -1.80
N LYS A 364 -11.00 14.27 -1.88
CA LYS A 364 -11.39 15.23 -2.92
C LYS A 364 -10.69 15.03 -4.27
N TYR A 365 -9.45 14.57 -4.29
CA TYR A 365 -8.60 14.53 -5.48
C TYR A 365 -7.90 13.18 -5.68
N SER A 366 -8.54 12.08 -5.30
CA SER A 366 -8.04 10.74 -5.59
C SER A 366 -8.24 10.42 -7.06
N TYR A 367 -7.19 9.93 -7.71
CA TYR A 367 -7.19 9.59 -9.14
C TYR A 367 -6.62 8.20 -9.41
N GLU A 368 -6.61 7.34 -8.39
CA GLU A 368 -6.13 5.95 -8.49
C GLU A 368 -7.20 5.08 -9.19
N ALA A 369 -7.44 5.35 -10.48
CA ALA A 369 -8.58 4.81 -11.21
C ALA A 369 -8.55 3.29 -11.34
N ILE A 370 -7.41 2.69 -11.68
CA ILE A 370 -7.32 1.23 -11.82
C ILE A 370 -7.36 0.53 -10.47
N GLU A 371 -6.74 1.08 -9.45
CA GLU A 371 -6.80 0.54 -8.10
C GLU A 371 -8.23 0.57 -7.57
N MET A 372 -8.92 1.70 -7.70
CA MET A 372 -10.31 1.85 -7.30
C MET A 372 -11.25 0.95 -8.08
N ALA A 373 -10.97 0.69 -9.36
CA ALA A 373 -11.74 -0.26 -10.17
C ALA A 373 -11.62 -1.71 -9.69
N LEU A 374 -10.55 -2.04 -8.97
CA LEU A 374 -10.30 -3.37 -8.40
C LEU A 374 -10.70 -3.46 -6.92
N HIS A 375 -11.49 -2.51 -6.42
CA HIS A 375 -12.01 -2.48 -5.07
C HIS A 375 -13.48 -2.86 -5.01
N ASP A 376 -13.90 -3.24 -3.81
CA ASP A 376 -15.32 -3.30 -3.48
C ASP A 376 -15.89 -1.87 -3.47
N LYS A 377 -17.11 -1.69 -3.93
CA LYS A 377 -17.81 -0.38 -3.96
C LYS A 377 -17.97 0.26 -2.58
N ASP A 378 -17.93 -0.53 -1.52
CA ASP A 378 -18.04 -0.08 -0.12
C ASP A 378 -16.66 0.09 0.54
N ILE A 379 -15.71 0.72 -0.17
CA ILE A 379 -14.35 0.91 0.36
C ILE A 379 -14.34 1.75 1.64
N ILE A 380 -13.71 1.21 2.67
CA ILE A 380 -13.50 1.92 3.94
C ILE A 380 -12.13 2.61 3.89
N ARG A 381 -12.15 3.94 3.97
CA ARG A 381 -10.93 4.75 4.07
C ARG A 381 -10.45 4.78 5.52
N THR A 382 -9.25 4.29 5.75
CA THR A 382 -8.62 4.32 7.06
C THR A 382 -7.35 5.15 7.00
N MET A 383 -7.09 5.94 8.06
CA MET A 383 -5.79 6.59 8.22
C MET A 383 -4.83 5.63 8.93
N ALA A 384 -3.72 5.30 8.27
CA ALA A 384 -2.58 4.77 8.97
C ALA A 384 -1.72 5.93 9.42
N CYS A 385 -1.67 6.13 10.72
CA CYS A 385 -0.64 6.96 11.30
C CYS A 385 0.69 6.26 11.08
N GLY A 386 1.62 6.92 10.40
CA GLY A 386 2.97 6.41 10.27
C GLY A 386 3.60 6.25 11.65
N ILE A 387 4.45 5.28 11.77
CA ILE A 387 5.27 4.96 12.95
C ILE A 387 6.26 6.09 13.21
#